data_112e9755cec9ab5c3769c9aa3e0361cb
#
_entry.id   112e9755cec9ab5c3769c9aa3e0361cb
#
_cell.length_a   1.000
_cell.length_b   1.000
_cell.length_c   1.000
_cell.angle_alpha   90.00
_cell.angle_beta   90.00
_cell.angle_gamma   90.00
#
_symmetry.space_group_name_H-M   'P 1'
#
loop_
_entity.id
_entity.type
_entity.pdbx_description
1 polymer ?
#
loop_
_entity_poly.entity_id
_entity_poly.type
_entity_poly.pdbx_seq_one_letter_code
_entity_poly.pdbx_strand_id
1 'polypeptide(L)'
;LSIRRQRQMCIRDSRRKIGEAKLPDETRQKLLKDVDKLAKQPFGSAEASVLRNYLDACMEMPWGVETKERASVDAARKILDHDHYGLQKVKERILEFIAVRQLNPDAKGQIICLAGPPGVGKTSIALSVARAMNRKAARLSLGGVRDEADIRGHRKTYIGAMPGRIIEAITR
;
A
#
# COMPACT_ATOMS: atom_id res chain seq x y z
N LEU A 1 33.84 9.44 11.62
CA LEU A 1 33.31 10.24 10.50
C LEU A 1 32.68 11.50 11.04
N SER A 2 33.07 12.69 10.53
CA SER A 2 32.49 13.95 11.02
C SER A 2 31.00 13.98 10.70
N ILE A 3 30.17 14.49 11.63
CA ILE A 3 28.73 14.68 11.53
C ILE A 3 28.32 15.31 10.18
N ARG A 4 29.16 16.22 9.68
CA ARG A 4 29.00 16.89 8.39
C ARG A 4 29.11 15.93 7.20
N ARG A 5 30.00 14.94 7.26
CA ARG A 5 30.16 13.88 6.23
C ARG A 5 28.96 12.92 6.22
N GLN A 6 28.49 12.51 7.39
CA GLN A 6 27.29 11.64 7.51
C GLN A 6 26.05 12.31 6.91
N ARG A 7 25.86 13.61 7.19
CA ARG A 7 24.76 14.39 6.61
C ARG A 7 24.82 14.44 5.09
N GLN A 8 25.99 14.77 4.53
CA GLN A 8 26.17 14.84 3.08
C GLN A 8 25.94 13.47 2.40
N MET A 9 26.39 12.39 3.02
CA MET A 9 26.12 11.04 2.53
C MET A 9 24.61 10.75 2.53
N CYS A 10 23.91 11.03 3.62
CA CYS A 10 22.46 10.78 3.72
C CYS A 10 21.68 11.56 2.64
N ILE A 11 21.97 12.84 2.43
CA ILE A 11 21.33 13.67 1.40
C ILE A 11 21.60 13.13 -0.01
N ARG A 12 22.88 12.74 -0.28
CA ARG A 12 23.26 12.16 -1.57
C ARG A 12 22.57 10.83 -1.82
N ASP A 13 22.48 9.97 -0.80
CA ASP A 13 21.81 8.68 -0.90
C ASP A 13 20.31 8.85 -1.13
N SER A 14 19.65 9.79 -0.45
CA SER A 14 18.23 10.10 -0.68
C SER A 14 18.00 10.58 -2.12
N ARG A 15 18.84 11.47 -2.64
CA ARG A 15 18.75 11.93 -4.04
C ARG A 15 18.95 10.79 -5.04
N ARG A 16 19.92 9.91 -4.79
CA ARG A 16 20.17 8.73 -5.63
C ARG A 16 18.98 7.81 -5.65
N LYS A 17 18.46 7.43 -4.48
CA LYS A 17 17.25 6.56 -4.34
C LYS A 17 16.03 7.16 -5.05
N ILE A 18 15.80 8.47 -4.93
CA ILE A 18 14.71 9.18 -5.64
C ILE A 18 14.92 9.13 -7.16
N GLY A 19 16.15 9.23 -7.63
CA GLY A 19 16.47 9.14 -9.05
C GLY A 19 16.26 7.74 -9.64
N GLU A 20 16.60 6.71 -8.87
CA GLU A 20 16.49 5.29 -9.27
C GLU A 20 15.06 4.75 -9.17
N ALA A 21 14.23 5.31 -8.29
CA ALA A 21 12.86 4.85 -8.07
C ALA A 21 11.94 5.21 -9.26
N LYS A 22 11.00 4.31 -9.57
CA LYS A 22 9.97 4.53 -10.61
C LYS A 22 8.86 5.47 -10.12
N LEU A 23 9.22 6.68 -9.76
CA LEU A 23 8.32 7.71 -9.26
C LEU A 23 7.64 8.47 -10.40
N PRO A 24 6.37 8.87 -10.24
CA PRO A 24 5.76 9.91 -11.07
C PRO A 24 6.58 11.21 -10.98
N ASP A 25 6.73 11.94 -12.10
CA ASP A 25 7.59 13.13 -12.17
C ASP A 25 7.20 14.20 -11.15
N GLU A 26 5.91 14.43 -10.95
CA GLU A 26 5.43 15.37 -9.93
C GLU A 26 5.86 14.97 -8.51
N THR A 27 5.76 13.68 -8.18
CA THR A 27 6.19 13.13 -6.88
C THR A 27 7.69 13.25 -6.71
N ARG A 28 8.46 12.90 -7.75
CA ARG A 28 9.93 13.04 -7.77
C ARG A 28 10.37 14.46 -7.47
N GLN A 29 9.76 15.44 -8.13
CA GLN A 29 10.08 16.86 -7.91
C GLN A 29 9.75 17.31 -6.49
N LYS A 30 8.61 16.86 -5.92
CA LYS A 30 8.25 17.17 -4.54
C LYS A 30 9.23 16.59 -3.54
N LEU A 31 9.65 15.34 -3.71
CA LEU A 31 10.62 14.69 -2.83
C LEU A 31 12.00 15.34 -2.93
N LEU A 32 12.47 15.72 -4.13
CA LEU A 32 13.73 16.43 -4.29
C LEU A 32 13.71 17.80 -3.59
N LYS A 33 12.59 18.56 -3.68
CA LYS A 33 12.42 19.81 -2.91
C LYS A 33 12.47 19.57 -1.39
N ASP A 34 11.91 18.46 -0.92
CA ASP A 34 11.97 18.14 0.51
C ASP A 34 13.39 17.70 0.93
N VAL A 35 14.16 17.02 0.07
CA VAL A 35 15.60 16.77 0.32
C VAL A 35 16.40 18.08 0.36
N ASP A 36 16.08 19.05 -0.49
CA ASP A 36 16.74 20.37 -0.47
C ASP A 36 16.40 21.16 0.80
N LYS A 37 15.18 21.03 1.32
CA LYS A 37 14.81 21.57 2.64
C LYS A 37 15.59 20.90 3.76
N LEU A 38 15.69 19.57 3.75
CA LEU A 38 16.48 18.81 4.72
C LEU A 38 17.95 19.26 4.71
N ALA A 39 18.52 19.56 3.53
CA ALA A 39 19.86 20.05 3.40
C ALA A 39 20.10 21.44 4.03
N LYS A 40 19.05 22.25 4.16
CA LYS A 40 19.12 23.60 4.76
C LYS A 40 18.84 23.59 6.28
N GLN A 41 18.19 22.57 6.81
CA GLN A 41 17.84 22.50 8.25
C GLN A 41 19.09 22.26 9.11
N PRO A 42 19.13 22.78 10.36
CA PRO A 42 20.20 22.46 11.31
C PRO A 42 20.24 20.95 11.60
N PHE A 43 21.45 20.43 11.75
CA PHE A 43 21.61 19.02 12.10
C PHE A 43 21.06 18.73 13.50
N GLY A 44 20.25 17.66 13.63
CA GLY A 44 19.66 17.28 14.94
C GLY A 44 18.41 18.07 15.31
N SER A 45 17.93 18.99 14.46
CA SER A 45 16.65 19.65 14.73
C SER A 45 15.48 18.64 14.61
N ALA A 46 14.41 18.87 15.40
CA ALA A 46 13.20 18.06 15.35
C ALA A 46 12.61 18.04 13.93
N GLU A 47 12.60 19.19 13.24
CA GLU A 47 12.14 19.31 11.86
C GLU A 47 12.96 18.46 10.87
N ALA A 48 14.30 18.43 11.03
CA ALA A 48 15.15 17.60 10.20
C ALA A 48 14.87 16.11 10.40
N SER A 49 14.59 15.69 11.64
CA SER A 49 14.23 14.31 11.98
C SER A 49 12.88 13.91 11.37
N VAL A 50 11.87 14.76 11.52
CA VAL A 50 10.54 14.53 10.91
C VAL A 50 10.64 14.41 9.39
N LEU A 51 11.38 15.31 8.74
CA LEU A 51 11.53 15.32 7.30
C LEU A 51 12.30 14.09 6.79
N ARG A 52 13.32 13.65 7.54
CA ARG A 52 14.06 12.42 7.22
C ARG A 52 13.15 11.20 7.31
N ASN A 53 12.43 11.01 8.41
CA ASN A 53 11.52 9.88 8.59
C ASN A 53 10.47 9.83 7.49
N TYR A 54 9.94 10.98 7.06
CA TYR A 54 9.03 11.07 5.94
C TYR A 54 9.67 10.62 4.62
N LEU A 55 10.89 11.08 4.32
CA LEU A 55 11.62 10.70 3.10
C LEU A 55 11.95 9.19 3.12
N ASP A 56 12.38 8.66 4.26
CA ASP A 56 12.68 7.24 4.42
C ASP A 56 11.42 6.39 4.18
N ALA A 57 10.28 6.73 4.79
CA ALA A 57 9.01 6.06 4.55
C ALA A 57 8.57 6.12 3.08
N CYS A 58 8.77 7.26 2.39
CA CYS A 58 8.49 7.37 0.96
C CYS A 58 9.39 6.46 0.11
N MET A 59 10.65 6.25 0.51
CA MET A 59 11.60 5.41 -0.22
C MET A 59 11.44 3.92 0.05
N GLU A 60 10.81 3.54 1.17
CA GLU A 60 10.45 2.15 1.47
C GLU A 60 9.26 1.65 0.65
N MET A 61 8.47 2.55 0.08
CA MET A 61 7.32 2.16 -0.75
C MET A 61 7.78 1.52 -2.07
N PRO A 62 7.11 0.43 -2.52
CA PRO A 62 7.43 -0.28 -3.75
C PRO A 62 6.91 0.48 -4.99
N TRP A 63 7.49 1.62 -5.32
CA TRP A 63 7.08 2.44 -6.45
C TRP A 63 7.20 1.68 -7.79
N GLY A 64 6.10 1.67 -8.56
CA GLY A 64 6.07 1.03 -9.88
C GLY A 64 6.21 -0.49 -9.85
N VAL A 65 6.03 -1.12 -8.69
CA VAL A 65 5.96 -2.58 -8.56
C VAL A 65 4.50 -3.01 -8.65
N GLU A 66 4.17 -3.73 -9.69
CA GLU A 66 2.81 -4.24 -9.94
C GLU A 66 2.83 -5.75 -10.09
N THR A 67 1.83 -6.43 -9.57
CA THR A 67 1.60 -7.84 -9.83
C THR A 67 0.78 -8.00 -11.11
N LYS A 68 1.15 -8.96 -11.99
CA LYS A 68 0.32 -9.29 -13.15
C LYS A 68 -0.98 -9.90 -12.66
N GLU A 69 -2.07 -9.18 -12.86
CA GLU A 69 -3.41 -9.65 -12.51
C GLU A 69 -3.82 -10.81 -13.43
N ARG A 70 -4.46 -11.80 -12.85
CA ARG A 70 -5.11 -12.89 -13.57
C ARG A 70 -6.63 -12.75 -13.43
N ALA A 71 -7.28 -12.22 -14.43
CA ALA A 71 -8.74 -12.07 -14.45
C ALA A 71 -9.36 -13.24 -15.29
N SER A 72 -9.13 -14.48 -14.88
CA SER A 72 -9.72 -15.67 -15.54
C SER A 72 -10.83 -16.25 -14.65
N VAL A 73 -12.06 -16.20 -15.15
CA VAL A 73 -13.26 -16.73 -14.46
C VAL A 73 -13.13 -18.23 -14.17
N ASP A 74 -12.64 -19.02 -15.14
CA ASP A 74 -12.50 -20.47 -14.98
C ASP A 74 -11.44 -20.84 -13.94
N ALA A 75 -10.30 -20.14 -13.95
CA ALA A 75 -9.26 -20.35 -12.94
C ALA A 75 -9.74 -19.95 -11.55
N ALA A 76 -10.47 -18.84 -11.44
CA ALA A 76 -11.04 -18.38 -10.20
C ALA A 76 -12.10 -19.35 -9.64
N ARG A 77 -12.97 -19.89 -10.49
CA ARG A 77 -13.95 -20.92 -10.12
C ARG A 77 -13.27 -22.13 -9.50
N LYS A 78 -12.25 -22.67 -10.14
CA LYS A 78 -11.50 -23.83 -9.63
C LYS A 78 -10.90 -23.56 -8.23
N ILE A 79 -10.32 -22.38 -8.02
CA ILE A 79 -9.72 -22.02 -6.73
C ILE A 79 -10.81 -21.87 -5.67
N LEU A 80 -11.92 -21.18 -5.96
CA LEU A 80 -13.01 -20.99 -5.03
C LEU A 80 -13.70 -22.30 -4.66
N ASP A 81 -13.85 -23.23 -5.60
CA ASP A 81 -14.47 -24.53 -5.36
C ASP A 81 -13.55 -25.47 -4.58
N HIS A 82 -12.24 -25.39 -4.81
CA HIS A 82 -11.24 -26.13 -4.03
C HIS A 82 -11.19 -25.66 -2.59
N ASP A 83 -11.21 -24.34 -2.38
CA ASP A 83 -10.99 -23.75 -1.04
C ASP A 83 -12.24 -23.73 -0.16
N HIS A 84 -13.41 -23.70 -0.76
CA HIS A 84 -14.69 -23.51 -0.03
C HIS A 84 -15.75 -24.50 -0.51
N TYR A 85 -16.30 -25.25 0.44
CA TYR A 85 -17.48 -26.07 0.17
C TYR A 85 -18.75 -25.20 0.20
N GLY A 86 -19.67 -25.41 -0.74
CA GLY A 86 -20.93 -24.65 -0.82
C GLY A 86 -20.73 -23.18 -1.21
N LEU A 87 -21.49 -22.30 -0.59
CA LEU A 87 -21.44 -20.84 -0.82
C LEU A 87 -21.71 -20.42 -2.27
N GLN A 88 -22.52 -21.14 -3.03
CA GLN A 88 -22.71 -20.97 -4.47
C GLN A 88 -23.05 -19.53 -4.87
N LYS A 89 -24.04 -18.91 -4.20
CA LYS A 89 -24.45 -17.52 -4.48
C LYS A 89 -23.29 -16.51 -4.29
N VAL A 90 -22.45 -16.73 -3.26
CA VAL A 90 -21.30 -15.86 -2.98
C VAL A 90 -20.22 -16.05 -4.04
N LYS A 91 -19.94 -17.30 -4.43
CA LYS A 91 -18.98 -17.62 -5.49
C LYS A 91 -19.41 -17.04 -6.83
N GLU A 92 -20.69 -17.21 -7.21
CA GLU A 92 -21.24 -16.64 -8.44
C GLU A 92 -21.05 -15.12 -8.47
N ARG A 93 -21.39 -14.42 -7.38
CA ARG A 93 -21.21 -12.98 -7.31
C ARG A 93 -19.74 -12.55 -7.44
N ILE A 94 -18.81 -13.31 -6.86
CA ILE A 94 -17.37 -13.07 -6.99
C ILE A 94 -16.91 -13.31 -8.44
N LEU A 95 -17.40 -14.38 -9.09
CA LEU A 95 -17.07 -14.69 -10.48
C LEU A 95 -17.61 -13.64 -11.45
N GLU A 96 -18.81 -13.09 -11.21
CA GLU A 96 -19.33 -11.94 -11.95
C GLU A 96 -18.41 -10.72 -11.83
N PHE A 97 -17.94 -10.42 -10.62
CA PHE A 97 -16.98 -9.34 -10.38
C PHE A 97 -15.68 -9.54 -11.16
N ILE A 98 -15.13 -10.76 -11.18
CA ILE A 98 -13.92 -11.09 -11.92
C ILE A 98 -14.19 -11.02 -13.44
N ALA A 99 -15.35 -11.44 -13.91
CA ALA A 99 -15.74 -11.34 -15.31
C ALA A 99 -15.83 -9.89 -15.80
N VAL A 100 -16.41 -8.99 -14.98
CA VAL A 100 -16.44 -7.56 -15.30
C VAL A 100 -15.04 -6.98 -15.43
N ARG A 101 -14.11 -7.35 -14.54
CA ARG A 101 -12.71 -6.93 -14.67
C ARG A 101 -11.99 -7.53 -15.87
N GLN A 102 -12.32 -8.74 -16.25
CA GLN A 102 -11.78 -9.37 -17.47
C GLN A 102 -12.22 -8.64 -18.73
N LEU A 103 -13.47 -8.20 -18.77
CA LEU A 103 -14.05 -7.45 -19.90
C LEU A 103 -13.60 -5.99 -19.95
N ASN A 104 -13.42 -5.35 -18.79
CA ASN A 104 -13.00 -3.97 -18.67
C ASN A 104 -11.89 -3.83 -17.61
N PRO A 105 -10.62 -4.00 -17.98
CA PRO A 105 -9.48 -3.88 -17.07
C PRO A 105 -9.36 -2.49 -16.43
N ASP A 106 -9.83 -1.45 -17.11
CA ASP A 106 -9.78 -0.05 -16.65
C ASP A 106 -10.94 0.32 -15.71
N ALA A 107 -11.86 -0.61 -15.45
CA ALA A 107 -12.94 -0.38 -14.50
C ALA A 107 -12.36 -0.03 -13.13
N LYS A 108 -12.81 1.09 -12.55
CA LYS A 108 -12.42 1.50 -11.20
C LYS A 108 -12.76 0.40 -10.20
N GLY A 109 -11.88 0.18 -9.23
CA GLY A 109 -12.03 -0.86 -8.22
C GLY A 109 -13.39 -0.83 -7.55
N GLN A 110 -14.10 -1.95 -7.60
CA GLN A 110 -15.38 -2.12 -6.92
C GLN A 110 -15.14 -2.55 -5.48
N ILE A 111 -16.05 -2.19 -4.61
CA ILE A 111 -16.03 -2.58 -3.20
C ILE A 111 -17.02 -3.74 -3.01
N ILE A 112 -16.54 -4.88 -2.53
CA ILE A 112 -17.37 -6.02 -2.17
C ILE A 112 -17.56 -6.03 -0.66
N CYS A 113 -18.81 -5.99 -0.19
CA CYS A 113 -19.14 -6.12 1.21
C CYS A 113 -19.65 -7.55 1.49
N LEU A 114 -18.93 -8.27 2.37
CA LEU A 114 -19.31 -9.61 2.83
C LEU A 114 -19.98 -9.50 4.22
N ALA A 115 -21.30 -9.61 4.28
CA ALA A 115 -22.06 -9.59 5.51
C ALA A 115 -22.47 -11.01 5.93
N GLY A 116 -22.51 -11.27 7.24
CA GLY A 116 -22.93 -12.56 7.78
C GLY A 116 -22.41 -12.78 9.21
N PRO A 117 -22.86 -13.84 9.90
CA PRO A 117 -22.46 -14.14 11.27
C PRO A 117 -20.95 -14.43 11.37
N PRO A 118 -20.37 -14.43 12.58
CA PRO A 118 -18.98 -14.82 12.78
C PRO A 118 -18.75 -16.28 12.40
N GLY A 119 -17.54 -16.63 11.98
CA GLY A 119 -17.15 -18.02 11.69
C GLY A 119 -17.56 -18.59 10.33
N VAL A 120 -18.36 -17.91 9.51
CA VAL A 120 -18.84 -18.43 8.20
C VAL A 120 -17.80 -18.32 7.06
N GLY A 121 -16.57 -17.91 7.33
CA GLY A 121 -15.51 -17.90 6.33
C GLY A 121 -15.37 -16.61 5.51
N LYS A 122 -15.92 -15.45 5.95
CA LYS A 122 -15.81 -14.18 5.21
C LYS A 122 -14.39 -13.80 4.88
N THR A 123 -13.47 -13.92 5.82
CA THR A 123 -12.06 -13.58 5.62
C THR A 123 -11.35 -14.60 4.71
N SER A 124 -11.65 -15.89 4.86
CA SER A 124 -11.01 -16.92 4.04
C SER A 124 -11.41 -16.81 2.57
N ILE A 125 -12.68 -16.51 2.28
CA ILE A 125 -13.11 -16.31 0.89
C ILE A 125 -12.46 -15.08 0.25
N ALA A 126 -12.26 -13.99 1.02
CA ALA A 126 -11.55 -12.80 0.53
C ALA A 126 -10.08 -13.12 0.16
N LEU A 127 -9.41 -13.95 0.95
CA LEU A 127 -8.05 -14.43 0.64
C LEU A 127 -8.01 -15.33 -0.59
N SER A 128 -9.03 -16.18 -0.79
CA SER A 128 -9.14 -17.02 -1.98
C SER A 128 -9.39 -16.21 -3.25
N VAL A 129 -10.16 -15.12 -3.15
CA VAL A 129 -10.33 -14.15 -4.24
C VAL A 129 -8.98 -13.50 -4.63
N ALA A 130 -8.20 -13.07 -3.65
CA ALA A 130 -6.88 -12.48 -3.91
C ALA A 130 -5.95 -13.48 -4.63
N ARG A 131 -5.94 -14.75 -4.20
CA ARG A 131 -5.20 -15.83 -4.88
C ARG A 131 -5.70 -16.08 -6.29
N ALA A 132 -7.02 -16.11 -6.49
CA ALA A 132 -7.63 -16.32 -7.79
C ALA A 132 -7.25 -15.23 -8.79
N MET A 133 -7.13 -14.00 -8.33
CA MET A 133 -6.71 -12.84 -9.12
C MET A 133 -5.19 -12.66 -9.21
N ASN A 134 -4.40 -13.53 -8.58
CA ASN A 134 -2.95 -13.39 -8.45
C ASN A 134 -2.53 -12.05 -7.81
N ARG A 135 -3.27 -11.60 -6.79
CA ARG A 135 -3.02 -10.38 -6.05
C ARG A 135 -2.52 -10.68 -4.64
N LYS A 136 -1.59 -9.89 -4.15
CA LYS A 136 -1.21 -9.91 -2.74
C LYS A 136 -2.38 -9.39 -1.90
N ALA A 137 -2.71 -10.08 -0.82
CA ALA A 137 -3.75 -9.66 0.10
C ALA A 137 -3.15 -8.94 1.30
N ALA A 138 -3.69 -7.77 1.61
CA ALA A 138 -3.38 -7.05 2.85
C ALA A 138 -4.63 -7.03 3.73
N ARG A 139 -4.45 -7.36 5.02
CA ARG A 139 -5.55 -7.36 5.99
C ARG A 139 -5.41 -6.19 6.95
N LEU A 140 -6.42 -5.34 6.98
CA LEU A 140 -6.52 -4.22 7.90
C LEU A 140 -7.66 -4.49 8.89
N SER A 141 -7.33 -4.58 10.19
CA SER A 141 -8.34 -4.67 11.24
C SER A 141 -8.74 -3.26 11.65
N LEU A 142 -10.00 -2.90 11.43
CA LEU A 142 -10.56 -1.58 11.77
C LEU A 142 -11.30 -1.60 13.10
N GLY A 143 -11.45 -2.77 13.75
CA GLY A 143 -12.05 -2.87 15.07
C GLY A 143 -11.21 -2.14 16.12
N GLY A 144 -11.84 -1.20 16.83
CA GLY A 144 -11.17 -0.40 17.85
C GLY A 144 -10.41 0.84 17.33
N VAL A 145 -10.37 1.07 16.02
CA VAL A 145 -9.82 2.31 15.45
C VAL A 145 -10.79 3.46 15.75
N ARG A 146 -10.29 4.49 16.44
CA ARG A 146 -11.08 5.69 16.81
C ARG A 146 -10.62 6.93 16.05
N ASP A 147 -9.40 6.95 15.52
CA ASP A 147 -8.82 8.07 14.81
C ASP A 147 -8.67 7.77 13.32
N GLU A 148 -9.12 8.69 12.49
CA GLU A 148 -8.91 8.64 11.03
C GLU A 148 -7.42 8.64 10.68
N ALA A 149 -6.59 9.25 11.50
CA ALA A 149 -5.14 9.28 11.31
C ALA A 149 -4.49 7.88 11.36
N ASP A 150 -5.07 6.92 12.09
CA ASP A 150 -4.60 5.52 12.08
C ASP A 150 -4.69 4.89 10.70
N ILE A 151 -5.69 5.28 9.90
CA ILE A 151 -5.93 4.73 8.56
C ILE A 151 -5.13 5.51 7.51
N ARG A 152 -5.25 6.84 7.52
CA ARG A 152 -4.66 7.73 6.52
C ARG A 152 -3.21 8.13 6.81
N GLY A 153 -2.79 8.05 8.07
CA GLY A 153 -1.51 8.57 8.55
C GLY A 153 -1.62 10.01 9.06
N HIS A 154 -0.63 10.42 9.82
CA HIS A 154 -0.53 11.78 10.35
C HIS A 154 0.06 12.74 9.31
N ARG A 155 -0.22 14.04 9.48
CA ARG A 155 0.42 15.07 8.64
C ARG A 155 1.92 15.05 8.87
N LYS A 156 2.71 15.12 7.80
CA LYS A 156 4.19 15.05 7.83
C LYS A 156 4.87 16.10 8.71
N THR A 157 4.15 17.12 9.14
CA THR A 157 4.67 18.22 9.99
C THR A 157 4.64 17.90 11.47
N TYR A 158 3.96 16.83 11.90
CA TYR A 158 3.90 16.45 13.31
C TYR A 158 5.14 15.64 13.71
N ILE A 159 5.67 15.96 14.92
CA ILE A 159 6.72 15.14 15.55
C ILE A 159 6.10 13.77 15.87
N GLY A 160 6.75 12.70 15.38
CA GLY A 160 6.20 11.33 15.52
C GLY A 160 5.15 10.97 14.46
N ALA A 161 5.01 11.74 13.37
CA ALA A 161 4.14 11.38 12.27
C ALA A 161 4.51 10.00 11.72
N MET A 162 3.52 9.11 11.65
CA MET A 162 3.65 7.77 11.10
C MET A 162 2.77 7.61 9.86
N PRO A 163 3.16 6.77 8.90
CA PRO A 163 2.30 6.40 7.79
C PRO A 163 1.04 5.70 8.32
N GLY A 164 -0.06 5.83 7.61
CA GLY A 164 -1.28 5.12 7.96
C GLY A 164 -1.20 3.63 7.62
N ARG A 165 -2.08 2.83 8.22
CA ARG A 165 -2.13 1.36 8.06
C ARG A 165 -2.23 0.89 6.61
N ILE A 166 -2.83 1.70 5.72
CA ILE A 166 -2.89 1.39 4.28
C ILE A 166 -1.48 1.41 3.69
N ILE A 167 -0.70 2.45 3.99
CA ILE A 167 0.68 2.58 3.49
C ILE A 167 1.56 1.48 4.08
N GLU A 168 1.46 1.19 5.38
CA GLU A 168 2.18 0.07 6.00
C GLU A 168 1.86 -1.29 5.34
N ALA A 169 0.60 -1.50 4.95
CA ALA A 169 0.19 -2.74 4.29
C ALA A 169 0.76 -2.87 2.86
N ILE A 170 1.09 -1.76 2.21
CA ILE A 170 1.72 -1.76 0.88
C ILE A 170 3.24 -1.98 0.98
N THR A 171 3.88 -1.53 2.06
CA THR A 171 5.33 -1.66 2.27
C THR A 171 5.76 -3.05 2.77
N ARG A 172 4.84 -3.85 3.30
CA ARG A 172 5.07 -5.25 3.74
C ARG A 172 4.94 -6.23 2.58
#